data_9101fc819206081e1a53b9ce68164d11
#
_entry.id   9101fc819206081e1a53b9ce68164d11
#
_cell.length_a   1.000
_cell.length_b   1.000
_cell.length_c   1.000
_cell.angle_alpha   90.00
_cell.angle_beta   90.00
_cell.angle_gamma   90.00
#
_symmetry.space_group_name_H-M   'P 1'
#
loop_
_entity.id
_entity.type
_entity.pdbx_description
1 polymer ?
#
loop_
_entity_poly.entity_id
_entity_poly.type
_entity_poly.pdbx_seq_one_letter_code
_entity_poly.pdbx_strand_id
1 'polypeptide(L)'
;MTGASIDLGQVHDAAAARLRVADQRYTSGRRELVELLASTGRPATIPDLLEARPKLTQSSVYRNLAMLEEVGVVQKVVSSDDRARFELAEDLMGHHHHLICVSCGRVDDFVVSSRAERSIETVLGNAISDTG
;
A
#
# COMPACT_ATOMS: atom_id res chain seq x y z
N MET A 1 11.03 13.02 7.81
CA MET A 1 10.72 12.98 7.13
C MET A 1 9.88 13.49 6.67
N THR A 2 9.53 13.82 6.18
CA THR A 2 8.73 14.28 5.93
C THR A 2 8.11 14.14 4.96
N GLY A 3 8.04 14.05 4.19
CA GLY A 3 7.25 13.76 3.16
C GLY A 3 5.87 14.00 3.43
N ALA A 4 5.01 13.42 2.72
CA ALA A 4 3.60 13.56 2.92
C ALA A 4 3.17 12.82 4.17
N SER A 5 2.44 13.50 5.02
CA SER A 5 1.79 12.84 6.14
C SER A 5 0.55 12.16 5.62
N ILE A 6 0.28 10.95 6.09
CA ILE A 6 -0.93 10.25 5.75
C ILE A 6 -2.03 10.73 6.69
N ASP A 7 -3.13 11.23 6.12
CA ASP A 7 -4.28 11.59 6.92
C ASP A 7 -5.12 10.31 7.08
N LEU A 8 -5.02 9.69 8.23
CA LEU A 8 -5.66 8.41 8.48
C LEU A 8 -7.17 8.50 8.37
N GLY A 9 -7.76 9.63 8.78
CA GLY A 9 -9.19 9.81 8.62
C GLY A 9 -9.62 9.79 7.17
N GLN A 10 -8.87 10.47 6.31
CA GLN A 10 -9.17 10.46 4.88
C GLN A 10 -8.97 9.07 4.28
N VAL A 11 -7.97 8.35 4.74
CA VAL A 11 -7.73 6.99 4.25
C VAL A 11 -8.91 6.10 4.63
N HIS A 12 -9.38 6.20 5.86
CA HIS A 12 -10.52 5.40 6.29
C HIS A 12 -11.79 5.76 5.51
N ASP A 13 -12.01 7.04 5.27
CA ASP A 13 -13.18 7.48 4.50
C ASP A 13 -13.13 6.92 3.08
N ALA A 14 -11.96 6.97 2.45
CA ALA A 14 -11.80 6.45 1.09
C ALA A 14 -11.99 4.94 1.07
N ALA A 15 -11.44 4.24 2.05
CA ALA A 15 -11.58 2.79 2.11
C ALA A 15 -13.04 2.40 2.29
N ALA A 16 -13.75 3.08 3.19
CA ALA A 16 -15.15 2.79 3.41
C ALA A 16 -15.99 3.06 2.16
N ALA A 17 -15.69 4.15 1.45
CA ALA A 17 -16.45 4.49 0.25
C ALA A 17 -16.21 3.46 -0.85
N ARG A 18 -14.97 3.04 -1.05
CA ARG A 18 -14.65 2.08 -2.09
C ARG A 18 -15.25 0.70 -1.81
N LEU A 19 -15.22 0.30 -0.54
CA LEU A 19 -15.86 -0.95 -0.15
C LEU A 19 -17.37 -0.88 -0.33
N ARG A 20 -17.98 0.26 -0.02
CA ARG A 20 -19.41 0.42 -0.17
C ARG A 20 -19.83 0.29 -1.63
N VAL A 21 -19.06 0.83 -2.55
CA VAL A 21 -19.34 0.70 -3.98
C VAL A 21 -19.36 -0.77 -4.40
N ALA A 22 -18.54 -1.59 -3.76
CA ALA A 22 -18.46 -3.02 -4.05
C ALA A 22 -19.43 -3.82 -3.17
N ASP A 23 -20.29 -3.15 -2.43
CA ASP A 23 -21.26 -3.79 -1.52
C ASP A 23 -20.54 -4.61 -0.44
N GLN A 24 -19.44 -4.08 0.06
CA GLN A 24 -18.65 -4.72 1.09
C GLN A 24 -18.62 -3.83 2.32
N ARG A 25 -18.47 -4.44 3.49
CA ARG A 25 -18.40 -3.71 4.74
C ARG A 25 -16.96 -3.35 5.07
N TYR A 26 -16.82 -2.21 5.72
CA TYR A 26 -15.51 -1.83 6.28
C TYR A 26 -15.44 -2.38 7.69
N THR A 27 -15.10 -3.66 7.78
CA THR A 27 -15.08 -4.38 9.06
C THR A 27 -13.90 -3.92 9.91
N SER A 28 -13.94 -4.27 11.20
CA SER A 28 -12.84 -3.94 12.09
C SER A 28 -11.54 -4.60 11.66
N GLY A 29 -11.60 -5.81 11.10
CA GLY A 29 -10.41 -6.48 10.60
C GLY A 29 -9.80 -5.75 9.41
N ARG A 30 -10.63 -5.28 8.49
CA ARG A 30 -10.15 -4.52 7.34
C ARG A 30 -9.60 -3.18 7.79
N ARG A 31 -10.28 -2.53 8.71
CA ARG A 31 -9.83 -1.26 9.26
C ARG A 31 -8.48 -1.39 9.93
N GLU A 32 -8.29 -2.45 10.69
CA GLU A 32 -7.02 -2.70 11.36
C GLU A 32 -5.88 -2.89 10.37
N LEU A 33 -6.13 -3.60 9.26
CA LEU A 33 -5.11 -3.77 8.24
C LEU A 33 -4.77 -2.45 7.56
N VAL A 34 -5.77 -1.61 7.31
CA VAL A 34 -5.53 -0.30 6.71
C VAL A 34 -4.65 0.54 7.65
N GLU A 35 -4.97 0.55 8.94
CA GLU A 35 -4.18 1.30 9.91
C GLU A 35 -2.76 0.75 10.00
N LEU A 36 -2.63 -0.55 9.99
CA LEU A 36 -1.31 -1.18 10.08
C LEU A 36 -0.46 -0.83 8.86
N LEU A 37 -1.03 -0.91 7.68
CA LEU A 37 -0.31 -0.56 6.47
C LEU A 37 0.06 0.92 6.44
N ALA A 38 -0.82 1.78 6.96
CA ALA A 38 -0.52 3.21 7.02
C ALA A 38 0.65 3.47 7.96
N SER A 39 0.81 2.68 9.00
CA SER A 39 1.84 2.92 10.00
C SER A 39 3.18 2.28 9.67
N THR A 40 3.21 1.29 8.77
CA THR A 40 4.48 0.59 8.51
C THR A 40 5.47 1.43 7.72
N GLY A 41 4.99 2.33 6.88
CA GLY A 41 5.87 3.20 6.10
C GLY A 41 6.55 2.53 4.93
N ARG A 42 6.25 1.26 4.67
CA ARG A 42 6.82 0.54 3.54
C ARG A 42 5.94 -0.68 3.25
N PRO A 43 6.05 -1.24 2.04
CA PRO A 43 5.28 -2.45 1.71
C PRO A 43 5.62 -3.59 2.65
N ALA A 44 4.63 -4.36 3.02
CA ALA A 44 4.77 -5.43 4.01
C ALA A 44 4.27 -6.74 3.46
N THR A 45 4.94 -7.83 3.81
CA THR A 45 4.47 -9.18 3.48
C THR A 45 3.42 -9.59 4.48
N ILE A 46 2.67 -10.65 4.18
CA ILE A 46 1.71 -11.18 5.14
C ILE A 46 2.40 -11.61 6.43
N PRO A 47 3.54 -12.31 6.40
CA PRO A 47 4.24 -12.61 7.65
C PRO A 47 4.61 -11.36 8.46
N ASP A 48 4.99 -10.27 7.78
CA ASP A 48 5.27 -9.02 8.48
C ASP A 48 4.05 -8.52 9.24
N LEU A 49 2.89 -8.59 8.60
CA LEU A 49 1.65 -8.12 9.20
C LEU A 49 1.25 -8.99 10.38
N LEU A 50 1.42 -10.29 10.26
CA LEU A 50 1.09 -11.22 11.34
C LEU A 50 2.02 -11.01 12.54
N GLU A 51 3.27 -10.70 12.26
CA GLU A 51 4.22 -10.45 13.34
C GLU A 51 3.84 -9.15 14.08
N ALA A 52 3.41 -8.14 13.34
CA ALA A 52 3.02 -6.87 13.94
C ALA A 52 1.71 -6.98 14.72
N ARG A 53 0.83 -7.89 14.33
CA ARG A 53 -0.47 -8.09 14.98
C ARG A 53 -0.73 -9.59 15.16
N PRO A 54 -0.16 -10.18 16.21
CA PRO A 54 -0.27 -11.65 16.41
C PRO A 54 -1.69 -12.16 16.55
N LYS A 55 -2.65 -11.28 16.87
CA LYS A 55 -4.04 -11.71 16.99
C LYS A 55 -4.69 -11.99 15.64
N LEU A 56 -4.13 -11.48 14.55
CA LEU A 56 -4.68 -11.71 13.23
C LEU A 56 -4.33 -13.12 12.77
N THR A 57 -5.23 -13.72 11.99
CA THR A 57 -4.96 -15.02 11.42
C THR A 57 -4.54 -14.87 9.97
N GLN A 58 -3.74 -15.81 9.49
CA GLN A 58 -3.24 -15.75 8.13
C GLN A 58 -4.40 -15.73 7.11
N SER A 59 -5.40 -16.57 7.31
CA SER A 59 -6.51 -16.65 6.37
C SER A 59 -7.31 -15.37 6.36
N SER A 60 -7.53 -14.75 7.51
CA SER A 60 -8.26 -13.51 7.60
C SER A 60 -7.50 -12.38 6.91
N VAL A 61 -6.19 -12.29 7.16
CA VAL A 61 -5.35 -11.27 6.54
C VAL A 61 -5.37 -11.43 5.02
N TYR A 62 -5.20 -12.66 4.56
CA TYR A 62 -5.18 -12.94 3.12
C TYR A 62 -6.49 -12.51 2.46
N ARG A 63 -7.62 -12.91 3.05
CA ARG A 63 -8.93 -12.57 2.46
C ARG A 63 -9.21 -11.09 2.48
N ASN A 64 -8.85 -10.42 3.57
CA ASN A 64 -9.10 -8.99 3.69
C ASN A 64 -8.21 -8.19 2.77
N LEU A 65 -6.94 -8.59 2.62
CA LEU A 65 -6.06 -7.92 1.68
C LEU A 65 -6.54 -8.10 0.24
N ALA A 66 -7.02 -9.29 -0.10
CA ALA A 66 -7.52 -9.52 -1.44
C ALA A 66 -8.70 -8.62 -1.76
N MET A 67 -9.62 -8.46 -0.80
CA MET A 67 -10.76 -7.58 -0.99
C MET A 67 -10.34 -6.12 -1.08
N LEU A 68 -9.42 -5.70 -0.20
CA LEU A 68 -8.94 -4.33 -0.22
C LEU A 68 -8.18 -4.02 -1.50
N GLU A 69 -7.48 -5.01 -2.05
CA GLU A 69 -6.82 -4.85 -3.34
C GLU A 69 -7.85 -4.71 -4.45
N GLU A 70 -8.88 -5.52 -4.40
CA GLU A 70 -9.90 -5.51 -5.44
C GLU A 70 -10.62 -4.17 -5.53
N VAL A 71 -10.86 -3.53 -4.38
CA VAL A 71 -11.56 -2.23 -4.38
C VAL A 71 -10.59 -1.05 -4.51
N GLY A 72 -9.28 -1.31 -4.64
CA GLY A 72 -8.34 -0.24 -4.88
C GLY A 72 -7.84 0.48 -3.65
N VAL A 73 -8.00 -0.08 -2.48
CA VAL A 73 -7.49 0.51 -1.23
C VAL A 73 -6.04 0.09 -0.98
N VAL A 74 -5.69 -1.10 -1.42
CA VAL A 74 -4.38 -1.69 -1.21
C VAL A 74 -3.82 -2.09 -2.56
N GLN A 75 -2.52 -1.99 -2.73
CA GLN A 75 -1.87 -2.47 -3.95
C GLN A 75 -0.79 -3.48 -3.58
N LYS A 76 -0.57 -4.43 -4.48
CA LYS A 76 0.43 -5.46 -4.31
C LYS A 76 1.70 -5.05 -5.03
N VAL A 77 2.84 -5.22 -4.37
CA VAL A 77 4.14 -4.94 -4.94
C VAL A 77 4.92 -6.26 -4.97
N VAL A 78 5.46 -6.61 -6.12
CA VAL A 78 6.26 -7.82 -6.25
C VAL A 78 7.70 -7.40 -6.49
N SER A 79 8.61 -7.92 -5.68
CA SER A 79 10.02 -7.59 -5.82
C SER A 79 10.78 -8.79 -6.39
N SER A 80 12.09 -8.65 -6.47
CA SER A 80 12.94 -9.68 -7.08
C SER A 80 12.98 -10.97 -6.28
N ASP A 81 12.53 -10.96 -5.02
CA ASP A 81 12.50 -12.17 -4.21
C ASP A 81 11.16 -12.92 -4.36
N ASP A 82 10.31 -12.49 -5.28
CA ASP A 82 9.02 -13.10 -5.57
C ASP A 82 8.04 -13.09 -4.41
N ARG A 83 8.30 -12.33 -3.38
CA ARG A 83 7.37 -12.21 -2.28
C ARG A 83 6.40 -11.08 -2.57
N ALA A 84 5.12 -11.35 -2.34
CA ALA A 84 4.10 -10.33 -2.48
C ALA A 84 4.14 -9.42 -1.24
N ARG A 85 4.22 -8.15 -1.48
CA ARG A 85 4.13 -7.15 -0.43
C ARG A 85 2.94 -6.25 -0.70
N PHE A 86 2.39 -5.71 0.35
CA PHE A 86 1.17 -4.93 0.27
C PHE A 86 1.39 -3.57 0.90
N GLU A 87 0.73 -2.58 0.33
CA GLU A 87 0.77 -1.22 0.86
C GLU A 87 -0.54 -0.54 0.47
N LEU A 88 -0.82 0.60 1.09
CA LEU A 88 -1.98 1.37 0.69
C LEU A 88 -1.80 1.84 -0.75
N ALA A 89 -2.91 1.99 -1.47
CA ALA A 89 -2.87 2.44 -2.84
C ALA A 89 -2.22 3.82 -2.91
N GLU A 90 -1.53 4.08 -4.00
CA GLU A 90 -0.73 5.27 -4.15
C GLU A 90 -1.55 6.55 -3.98
N ASP A 91 -2.77 6.57 -4.49
CA ASP A 91 -3.62 7.73 -4.39
C ASP A 91 -4.09 8.00 -2.96
N LEU A 92 -3.96 7.03 -2.07
CA LEU A 92 -4.28 7.21 -0.66
C LEU A 92 -3.06 7.65 0.14
N MET A 93 -1.87 7.33 -0.31
CA MET A 93 -0.64 7.67 0.40
C MET A 93 0.05 8.92 -0.14
N GLY A 94 -0.49 9.47 -1.20
CA GLY A 94 0.18 10.57 -1.88
C GLY A 94 1.25 10.04 -2.82
N HIS A 95 2.07 10.92 -3.32
CA HIS A 95 3.07 10.55 -4.34
C HIS A 95 4.32 9.98 -3.72
N HIS A 96 4.71 8.79 -4.13
CA HIS A 96 5.94 8.17 -3.67
C HIS A 96 6.39 7.12 -4.68
N HIS A 97 7.63 6.68 -4.55
CA HIS A 97 8.20 5.69 -5.44
C HIS A 97 8.86 4.60 -4.61
N HIS A 98 8.91 3.39 -5.15
CA HIS A 98 9.49 2.26 -4.44
C HIS A 98 10.98 2.18 -4.71
N LEU A 99 11.72 1.81 -3.67
CA LEU A 99 13.14 1.54 -3.76
C LEU A 99 13.34 0.06 -3.48
N ILE A 100 13.81 -0.67 -4.47
CA ILE A 100 13.96 -2.11 -4.35
C ILE A 100 15.43 -2.46 -4.13
N CYS A 101 15.68 -3.21 -3.07
CA CYS A 101 17.01 -3.70 -2.78
C CYS A 101 17.25 -4.96 -3.58
N VAL A 102 18.18 -4.92 -4.54
CA VAL A 102 18.44 -6.05 -5.41
C VAL A 102 19.09 -7.22 -4.69
N SER A 103 19.70 -6.99 -3.55
CA SER A 103 20.35 -8.07 -2.82
C SER A 103 19.38 -8.89 -2.00
N CYS A 104 18.42 -8.25 -1.37
CA CYS A 104 17.50 -8.93 -0.47
C CYS A 104 16.05 -8.82 -0.87
N GLY A 105 15.76 -8.10 -1.94
CA GLY A 105 14.39 -7.94 -2.39
C GLY A 105 13.55 -7.01 -1.55
N ARG A 106 14.15 -6.34 -0.59
CA ARG A 106 13.42 -5.45 0.29
C ARG A 106 12.91 -4.25 -0.50
N VAL A 107 11.68 -3.85 -0.22
CA VAL A 107 11.07 -2.72 -0.87
C VAL A 107 10.75 -1.67 0.18
N ASP A 108 11.26 -0.47 0.00
CA ASP A 108 10.98 0.65 0.89
C ASP A 108 10.34 1.77 0.09
N ASP A 109 9.43 2.48 0.72
CA ASP A 109 8.83 3.64 0.10
C ASP A 109 9.61 4.89 0.45
N PHE A 110 9.57 5.85 -0.42
CA PHE A 110 10.06 7.17 -0.10
C PHE A 110 9.24 8.20 -0.88
N VAL A 111 9.17 9.40 -0.35
CA VAL A 111 8.40 10.48 -0.93
C VAL A 111 9.35 11.49 -1.55
N VAL A 112 9.07 11.90 -2.78
CA VAL A 112 9.88 12.91 -3.47
C VAL A 112 9.03 14.14 -3.68
N SER A 113 9.68 15.26 -3.98
CA SER A 113 8.97 16.50 -4.25
C SER A 113 8.16 16.35 -5.53
N SER A 114 7.11 17.16 -5.67
CA SER A 114 6.28 17.09 -6.86
C SER A 114 7.07 17.30 -8.14
N ARG A 115 8.05 18.20 -8.09
CA ARG A 115 8.86 18.45 -9.25
C ARG A 115 9.73 17.26 -9.62
N ALA A 116 10.36 16.64 -8.64
CA ALA A 116 11.17 15.46 -8.88
C ALA A 116 10.31 14.31 -9.37
N GLU A 117 9.12 14.20 -8.82
CA GLU A 117 8.22 13.16 -9.23
C GLU A 117 7.79 13.30 -10.68
N ARG A 118 7.48 14.53 -11.11
CA ARG A 118 7.14 14.75 -12.50
C ARG A 118 8.29 14.40 -13.42
N SER A 119 9.52 14.70 -13.03
CA SER A 119 10.67 14.32 -13.84
C SER A 119 10.81 12.83 -13.95
N ILE A 120 10.62 12.14 -12.85
CA ILE A 120 10.67 10.68 -12.84
C ILE A 120 9.58 10.10 -13.71
N GLU A 121 8.37 10.66 -13.61
CA GLU A 121 7.27 10.17 -14.43
C GLU A 121 7.51 10.42 -15.91
N THR A 122 8.13 11.54 -16.27
CA THR A 122 8.44 11.80 -17.66
C THR A 122 9.38 10.76 -18.21
N VAL A 123 10.37 10.38 -17.44
CA VAL A 123 11.34 9.38 -17.87
C VAL A 123 10.77 7.97 -17.82
N LEU A 124 10.16 7.62 -16.70
CA LEU A 124 9.63 6.28 -16.50
C LEU A 124 8.28 6.09 -17.16
N GLY A 125 7.53 7.16 -17.27
CA GLY A 125 6.20 7.10 -17.84
C GLY A 125 6.19 6.73 -19.28
N ASN A 126 7.23 7.05 -20.01
CA ASN A 126 7.34 6.64 -21.38
C ASN A 126 7.53 5.14 -21.48
N ALA A 127 8.04 4.51 -20.45
CA ALA A 127 8.26 3.08 -20.45
C ALA A 127 7.14 2.34 -19.73
N ILE A 128 6.58 2.95 -18.69
CA ILE A 128 5.55 2.32 -17.90
C ILE A 128 4.41 3.27 -17.66
N SER A 129 3.92 3.83 -18.65
CA SER A 129 3.08 5.01 -18.62
C SER A 129 1.96 4.98 -17.69
N ASP A 130 1.50 3.84 -17.38
CA ASP A 130 0.42 3.83 -16.59
C ASP A 130 0.64 3.69 -15.22
N THR A 131 1.80 3.51 -14.76
CA THR A 131 2.04 3.34 -13.38
C THR A 131 2.32 4.60 -12.70
N GLY A 132 2.37 5.63 -13.37
CA GLY A 132 2.70 6.92 -12.83
C GLY A 132 1.92 7.34 -11.67
#